data_81f8af54ca87db2e16a643b0c2292dfd
#
_entry.id   81f8af54ca87db2e16a643b0c2292dfd
#
_cell.length_a   1.000
_cell.length_b   1.000
_cell.length_c   1.000
_cell.angle_alpha   90.00
_cell.angle_beta   90.00
_cell.angle_gamma   90.00
#
_symmetry.space_group_name_H-M   'P 1'
#
loop_
_entity.id
_entity.type
_entity.pdbx_description
1 polymer ?
#
loop_
_entity_poly.entity_id
_entity_poly.type
_entity_poly.pdbx_seq_one_letter_code
_entity_poly.pdbx_strand_id
1 'polypeptide(L)'
;MAEPVRTSQPAGPPSNELPNAGYLLESLVSDVHSLAQHVGTLTTMISASLRPDATWTLRSCRHLVHDDFKPLMLALRFSAQIGLGADVAARLTELCRQVGAAQARVVPMLRFSAASKPQRDQIQTLSVEWRRLASSASATLTTIEPFVHARLDPSYAEDLAALRVFLTQAADPGAGAADAAGIVKAPVLKQRRRVPRIAVNAACSLETPSSAHSARLEDVSRHGFGIVCDALLSAGETVTVTLADGRRLSASVVRSQRPRFGLRLAAPLSDCDPLFAGEARRVS
;
A
#
# COMPACT_ATOMS: atom_id res chain seq x y z
N MET A 1 17.31 -2.84 56.83
CA MET A 1 16.72 -1.69 56.13
C MET A 1 16.33 -2.19 54.74
N ALA A 2 15.03 -2.33 54.50
CA ALA A 2 14.50 -2.79 53.20
C ALA A 2 14.16 -1.57 52.34
N GLU A 3 14.68 -1.51 51.10
CA GLU A 3 14.34 -0.47 50.14
C GLU A 3 12.89 -0.64 49.68
N PRO A 4 12.15 0.45 49.51
CA PRO A 4 10.78 0.39 48.99
C PRO A 4 10.77 0.06 47.51
N VAL A 5 10.06 -1.00 47.11
CA VAL A 5 9.71 -1.38 45.76
C VAL A 5 8.92 -0.22 45.12
N ARG A 6 9.49 0.45 44.12
CA ARG A 6 8.78 1.41 43.28
C ARG A 6 7.74 0.66 42.45
N THR A 7 6.50 0.77 42.82
CA THR A 7 5.37 0.38 41.98
C THR A 7 5.33 1.30 40.76
N SER A 8 5.62 0.74 39.59
CA SER A 8 5.42 1.41 38.31
C SER A 8 3.92 1.74 38.14
N GLN A 9 3.60 3.02 38.07
CA GLN A 9 2.27 3.46 37.70
C GLN A 9 1.92 2.87 36.31
N PRO A 10 0.68 2.36 36.12
CA PRO A 10 0.23 1.93 34.80
C PRO A 10 0.23 3.14 33.87
N ALA A 11 0.79 2.96 32.66
CA ALA A 11 0.75 3.95 31.61
C ALA A 11 -0.71 4.39 31.39
N GLY A 12 -0.94 5.69 31.42
CA GLY A 12 -2.25 6.28 31.14
C GLY A 12 -2.81 5.81 29.78
N PRO A 13 -4.11 5.96 29.57
CA PRO A 13 -4.71 5.59 28.28
C PRO A 13 -3.98 6.30 27.14
N PRO A 14 -3.80 5.63 25.97
CA PRO A 14 -3.10 6.21 24.86
C PRO A 14 -3.75 7.56 24.50
N SER A 15 -2.92 8.58 24.46
CA SER A 15 -3.35 9.91 23.99
C SER A 15 -4.02 9.73 22.64
N ASN A 16 -5.25 10.22 22.49
CA ASN A 16 -6.00 10.27 21.23
C ASN A 16 -5.38 11.31 20.27
N GLU A 17 -4.07 11.25 20.08
CA GLU A 17 -3.40 12.08 19.08
C GLU A 17 -3.79 11.59 17.70
N LEU A 18 -4.39 12.50 16.93
CA LEU A 18 -4.79 12.23 15.56
C LEU A 18 -3.55 12.02 14.68
N PRO A 19 -3.58 11.08 13.73
CA PRO A 19 -2.47 10.84 12.82
C PRO A 19 -2.08 12.12 12.08
N ASN A 20 -0.78 12.27 11.76
CA ASN A 20 -0.29 13.39 10.97
C ASN A 20 -1.01 13.45 9.61
N ALA A 21 -1.64 14.59 9.30
CA ALA A 21 -2.42 14.78 8.08
C ALA A 21 -1.57 14.57 6.80
N GLY A 22 -0.28 14.91 6.83
CA GLY A 22 0.63 14.67 5.72
C GLY A 22 0.86 13.17 5.47
N TYR A 23 1.09 12.40 6.52
CA TYR A 23 1.24 10.94 6.44
C TYR A 23 -0.04 10.28 5.91
N LEU A 24 -1.19 10.67 6.44
CA LEU A 24 -2.48 10.14 6.00
C LEU A 24 -2.72 10.42 4.51
N LEU A 25 -2.35 11.61 4.04
CA LEU A 25 -2.49 11.98 2.64
C LEU A 25 -1.56 11.14 1.74
N GLU A 26 -0.29 11.01 2.09
CA GLU A 26 0.66 10.18 1.34
C GLU A 26 0.24 8.71 1.32
N SER A 27 -0.27 8.19 2.45
CA SER A 27 -0.80 6.84 2.55
C SER A 27 -2.00 6.64 1.63
N LEU A 28 -2.97 7.56 1.68
CA LEU A 28 -4.14 7.53 0.83
C LEU A 28 -3.76 7.53 -0.66
N VAL A 29 -2.83 8.40 -1.08
CA VAL A 29 -2.42 8.48 -2.48
C VAL A 29 -1.66 7.20 -2.90
N SER A 30 -0.83 6.64 -2.05
CA SER A 30 -0.16 5.35 -2.32
C SER A 30 -1.16 4.20 -2.50
N ASP A 31 -2.23 4.17 -1.68
CA ASP A 31 -3.29 3.18 -1.81
C ASP A 31 -4.12 3.40 -3.09
N VAL A 32 -4.36 4.66 -3.48
CA VAL A 32 -5.00 5.02 -4.76
C VAL A 32 -4.14 4.57 -5.95
N HIS A 33 -2.81 4.74 -5.88
CA HIS A 33 -1.89 4.21 -6.90
C HIS A 33 -2.01 2.68 -7.02
N SER A 34 -2.03 1.98 -5.88
CA SER A 34 -2.18 0.52 -5.84
C SER A 34 -3.51 0.07 -6.45
N LEU A 35 -4.61 0.74 -6.11
CA LEU A 35 -5.93 0.48 -6.69
C LEU A 35 -5.93 0.69 -8.21
N ALA A 36 -5.38 1.79 -8.69
CA ALA A 36 -5.32 2.12 -10.11
C ALA A 36 -4.48 1.11 -10.91
N GLN A 37 -3.30 0.73 -10.40
CA GLN A 37 -2.47 -0.32 -11.01
C GLN A 37 -3.20 -1.66 -11.07
N HIS A 38 -3.89 -2.02 -9.98
CA HIS A 38 -4.66 -3.24 -9.89
C HIS A 38 -5.78 -3.28 -10.93
N VAL A 39 -6.60 -2.23 -11.00
CA VAL A 39 -7.70 -2.12 -11.98
C VAL A 39 -7.16 -2.19 -13.40
N GLY A 40 -6.14 -1.41 -13.74
CA GLY A 40 -5.55 -1.40 -15.07
C GLY A 40 -4.96 -2.75 -15.47
N THR A 41 -4.24 -3.41 -14.56
CA THR A 41 -3.62 -4.71 -14.80
C THR A 41 -4.69 -5.79 -15.03
N LEU A 42 -5.69 -5.91 -14.16
CA LEU A 42 -6.76 -6.90 -14.34
C LEU A 42 -7.58 -6.64 -15.59
N THR A 43 -7.92 -5.38 -15.88
CA THR A 43 -8.64 -5.02 -17.12
C THR A 43 -7.87 -5.49 -18.35
N THR A 44 -6.58 -5.20 -18.40
CA THR A 44 -5.70 -5.58 -19.52
C THR A 44 -5.60 -7.11 -19.63
N MET A 45 -5.40 -7.81 -18.53
CA MET A 45 -5.28 -9.27 -18.52
C MET A 45 -6.58 -9.95 -18.93
N ILE A 46 -7.72 -9.52 -18.40
CA ILE A 46 -9.03 -10.09 -18.77
C ILE A 46 -9.31 -9.85 -20.25
N SER A 47 -9.06 -8.65 -20.75
CA SER A 47 -9.26 -8.32 -22.17
C SER A 47 -8.34 -9.12 -23.09
N ALA A 48 -7.07 -9.28 -22.71
CA ALA A 48 -6.12 -10.05 -23.49
C ALA A 48 -6.43 -11.56 -23.51
N SER A 49 -7.09 -12.11 -22.49
CA SER A 49 -7.51 -13.52 -22.47
C SER A 49 -8.57 -13.87 -23.51
N LEU A 50 -9.19 -12.87 -24.16
CA LEU A 50 -10.12 -13.05 -25.26
C LEU A 50 -9.43 -13.20 -26.62
N ARG A 51 -8.14 -12.92 -26.72
CA ARG A 51 -7.39 -13.04 -27.99
C ARG A 51 -7.28 -14.50 -28.41
N PRO A 52 -7.35 -14.80 -29.72
CA PRO A 52 -7.20 -16.16 -30.22
C PRO A 52 -5.83 -16.77 -29.95
N ASP A 53 -4.79 -15.93 -29.89
CA ASP A 53 -3.39 -16.27 -29.69
C ASP A 53 -2.96 -16.26 -28.21
N ALA A 54 -3.88 -16.03 -27.27
CA ALA A 54 -3.55 -16.00 -25.86
C ALA A 54 -3.05 -17.36 -25.36
N THR A 55 -1.76 -17.42 -25.02
CA THR A 55 -1.09 -18.62 -24.47
C THR A 55 -1.26 -18.75 -22.96
N TRP A 56 -1.75 -17.71 -22.30
CA TRP A 56 -1.95 -17.62 -20.87
C TRP A 56 -3.44 -17.63 -20.51
N THR A 57 -3.73 -18.04 -19.30
CA THR A 57 -5.11 -18.15 -18.82
C THR A 57 -5.36 -17.16 -17.71
N LEU A 58 -6.63 -16.81 -17.47
CA LEU A 58 -7.05 -16.02 -16.29
C LEU A 58 -6.48 -16.51 -14.96
N ARG A 59 -6.02 -17.76 -14.86
CA ARG A 59 -5.33 -18.31 -13.69
C ARG A 59 -4.07 -17.54 -13.31
N SER A 60 -3.39 -16.93 -14.27
CA SER A 60 -2.24 -16.06 -14.02
C SER A 60 -2.61 -14.81 -13.22
N CYS A 61 -3.90 -14.41 -13.23
CA CYS A 61 -4.43 -13.30 -12.45
C CYS A 61 -4.64 -13.63 -10.96
N ARG A 62 -4.49 -14.89 -10.54
CA ARG A 62 -4.81 -15.37 -9.18
C ARG A 62 -4.11 -14.56 -8.07
N HIS A 63 -2.89 -14.09 -8.33
CA HIS A 63 -2.13 -13.30 -7.36
C HIS A 63 -2.61 -11.85 -7.22
N LEU A 64 -3.43 -11.39 -8.16
CA LEU A 64 -3.92 -10.00 -8.19
C LEU A 64 -5.28 -9.84 -7.48
N VAL A 65 -5.97 -10.92 -7.14
CA VAL A 65 -7.37 -10.88 -6.65
C VAL A 65 -7.46 -10.85 -5.12
N HIS A 66 -6.37 -10.66 -4.41
CA HIS A 66 -6.35 -10.71 -2.94
C HIS A 66 -6.25 -9.35 -2.26
N ASP A 67 -6.26 -8.26 -3.02
CA ASP A 67 -6.21 -6.92 -2.44
C ASP A 67 -7.62 -6.47 -2.07
N ASP A 68 -7.90 -6.34 -0.77
CA ASP A 68 -9.23 -6.02 -0.25
C ASP A 68 -9.47 -4.51 -0.07
N PHE A 69 -8.49 -3.66 -0.43
CA PHE A 69 -8.53 -2.19 -0.30
C PHE A 69 -8.96 -1.67 1.08
N LYS A 70 -8.90 -2.50 2.12
CA LYS A 70 -9.19 -2.08 3.49
C LYS A 70 -8.36 -0.89 3.95
N PRO A 71 -7.03 -0.81 3.64
CA PRO A 71 -6.24 0.35 4.00
C PRO A 71 -6.80 1.65 3.42
N LEU A 72 -7.12 1.65 2.11
CA LEU A 72 -7.72 2.81 1.44
C LEU A 72 -9.07 3.19 2.06
N MET A 73 -9.94 2.20 2.31
CA MET A 73 -11.24 2.43 2.94
C MET A 73 -11.10 2.99 4.36
N LEU A 74 -10.06 2.58 5.10
CA LEU A 74 -9.75 3.14 6.41
C LEU A 74 -9.24 4.58 6.30
N ALA A 75 -8.31 4.86 5.38
CA ALA A 75 -7.79 6.20 5.14
C ALA A 75 -8.89 7.20 4.73
N LEU A 76 -9.88 6.77 3.96
CA LEU A 76 -11.03 7.60 3.56
C LEU A 76 -11.92 8.04 4.73
N ARG A 77 -11.91 7.34 5.88
CA ARG A 77 -12.60 7.80 7.10
C ARG A 77 -11.99 9.09 7.66
N PHE A 78 -10.73 9.36 7.35
CA PHE A 78 -10.01 10.56 7.75
C PHE A 78 -9.98 11.64 6.66
N SER A 79 -10.81 11.50 5.63
CA SER A 79 -10.83 12.41 4.47
C SER A 79 -10.99 13.89 4.85
N ALA A 80 -11.84 14.20 5.83
CA ALA A 80 -12.03 15.57 6.31
C ALA A 80 -10.75 16.13 6.97
N GLN A 81 -9.98 15.32 7.69
CA GLN A 81 -8.75 15.74 8.38
C GLN A 81 -7.63 16.08 7.39
N ILE A 82 -7.55 15.36 6.29
CA ILE A 82 -6.59 15.63 5.21
C ILE A 82 -7.10 16.71 4.25
N GLY A 83 -8.31 17.22 4.46
CA GLY A 83 -8.94 18.23 3.61
C GLY A 83 -9.35 17.71 2.23
N LEU A 84 -9.59 16.40 2.10
CA LEU A 84 -10.14 15.82 0.88
C LEU A 84 -11.63 16.14 0.79
N GLY A 85 -12.08 16.70 -0.34
CA GLY A 85 -13.49 17.02 -0.56
C GLY A 85 -14.39 15.80 -0.41
N ALA A 86 -15.58 15.99 0.15
CA ALA A 86 -16.52 14.90 0.41
C ALA A 86 -16.95 14.16 -0.87
N ASP A 87 -17.04 14.87 -1.99
CA ASP A 87 -17.34 14.31 -3.31
C ASP A 87 -16.23 13.40 -3.83
N VAL A 88 -14.97 13.78 -3.63
CA VAL A 88 -13.80 12.94 -4.00
C VAL A 88 -13.75 11.71 -3.13
N ALA A 89 -13.95 11.86 -1.81
CA ALA A 89 -13.98 10.71 -0.89
C ALA A 89 -15.12 9.74 -1.24
N ALA A 90 -16.30 10.25 -1.58
CA ALA A 90 -17.44 9.45 -2.00
C ALA A 90 -17.16 8.69 -3.32
N ARG A 91 -16.52 9.33 -4.32
CA ARG A 91 -16.12 8.68 -5.57
C ARG A 91 -15.11 7.57 -5.35
N LEU A 92 -14.10 7.79 -4.53
CA LEU A 92 -13.12 6.76 -4.19
C LEU A 92 -13.76 5.58 -3.44
N THR A 93 -14.65 5.86 -2.49
CA THR A 93 -15.40 4.82 -1.77
C THR A 93 -16.24 3.97 -2.72
N GLU A 94 -16.96 4.62 -3.64
CA GLU A 94 -17.78 3.94 -4.64
C GLU A 94 -16.93 3.11 -5.60
N LEU A 95 -15.78 3.65 -6.06
CA LEU A 95 -14.84 2.91 -6.90
C LEU A 95 -14.31 1.65 -6.17
N CYS A 96 -13.90 1.75 -4.90
CA CYS A 96 -13.47 0.59 -4.11
C CYS A 96 -14.58 -0.47 -4.00
N ARG A 97 -15.82 -0.04 -3.77
CA ARG A 97 -16.98 -0.94 -3.69
C ARG A 97 -17.23 -1.67 -5.02
N GLN A 98 -17.15 -0.94 -6.14
CA GLN A 98 -17.34 -1.50 -7.49
C GLN A 98 -16.22 -2.51 -7.82
N VAL A 99 -14.97 -2.16 -7.55
CA VAL A 99 -13.82 -3.05 -7.77
C VAL A 99 -13.96 -4.32 -6.92
N GLY A 100 -14.31 -4.19 -5.63
CA GLY A 100 -14.54 -5.34 -4.76
C GLY A 100 -15.64 -6.27 -5.29
N ALA A 101 -16.76 -5.70 -5.75
CA ALA A 101 -17.86 -6.47 -6.36
C ALA A 101 -17.43 -7.17 -7.66
N ALA A 102 -16.64 -6.51 -8.50
CA ALA A 102 -16.12 -7.10 -9.74
C ALA A 102 -15.10 -8.22 -9.46
N GLN A 103 -14.23 -8.04 -8.47
CA GLN A 103 -13.30 -9.09 -8.01
C GLN A 103 -14.04 -10.33 -7.52
N ALA A 104 -15.12 -10.17 -6.75
CA ALA A 104 -15.93 -11.29 -6.29
C ALA A 104 -16.48 -12.16 -7.43
N ARG A 105 -16.67 -11.58 -8.62
CA ARG A 105 -17.09 -12.32 -9.83
C ARG A 105 -15.93 -13.01 -10.54
N VAL A 106 -14.72 -12.46 -10.46
CA VAL A 106 -13.51 -13.07 -11.06
C VAL A 106 -13.04 -14.27 -10.22
N VAL A 107 -13.08 -14.17 -8.89
CA VAL A 107 -12.57 -15.21 -7.96
C VAL A 107 -13.08 -16.63 -8.28
N PRO A 108 -14.38 -16.88 -8.49
CA PRO A 108 -14.86 -18.20 -8.83
C PRO A 108 -14.22 -18.77 -10.09
N MET A 109 -14.03 -17.93 -11.13
CA MET A 109 -13.45 -18.37 -12.40
C MET A 109 -11.97 -18.76 -12.27
N LEU A 110 -11.27 -18.19 -11.30
CA LEU A 110 -9.86 -18.51 -11.02
C LEU A 110 -9.71 -19.82 -10.23
N ARG A 111 -10.75 -20.24 -9.52
CA ARG A 111 -10.76 -21.45 -8.67
C ARG A 111 -11.16 -22.71 -9.40
N PHE A 112 -11.81 -22.61 -10.57
CA PHE A 112 -12.27 -23.79 -11.29
C PHE A 112 -11.11 -24.68 -11.75
N SER A 113 -11.29 -25.99 -11.57
CA SER A 113 -10.40 -27.06 -12.04
C SER A 113 -10.22 -27.02 -13.57
N ALA A 114 -9.14 -27.63 -14.06
CA ALA A 114 -8.82 -27.71 -15.48
C ALA A 114 -9.97 -28.25 -16.38
N ALA A 115 -10.96 -28.90 -15.76
CA ALA A 115 -12.10 -29.51 -16.47
C ALA A 115 -13.17 -28.49 -16.91
N SER A 116 -13.26 -27.32 -16.29
CA SER A 116 -14.26 -26.28 -16.60
C SER A 116 -13.58 -25.01 -17.09
N LYS A 117 -13.37 -24.89 -18.38
CA LYS A 117 -12.94 -23.60 -18.96
C LYS A 117 -14.10 -22.60 -18.82
N PRO A 118 -13.84 -21.37 -18.30
CA PRO A 118 -14.87 -20.34 -18.31
C PRO A 118 -15.33 -20.13 -19.74
N GLN A 119 -16.64 -20.00 -19.93
CA GLN A 119 -17.21 -19.76 -21.26
C GLN A 119 -16.74 -18.39 -21.77
N ARG A 120 -16.44 -18.30 -23.06
CA ARG A 120 -15.95 -17.06 -23.70
C ARG A 120 -16.87 -15.88 -23.41
N ASP A 121 -18.18 -16.09 -23.40
CA ASP A 121 -19.18 -15.05 -23.13
C ASP A 121 -19.07 -14.49 -21.69
N GLN A 122 -18.72 -15.34 -20.72
CA GLN A 122 -18.48 -14.88 -19.34
C GLN A 122 -17.24 -13.98 -19.26
N ILE A 123 -16.16 -14.36 -19.95
CA ILE A 123 -14.95 -13.54 -20.02
C ILE A 123 -15.23 -12.22 -20.75
N GLN A 124 -16.04 -12.26 -21.81
CA GLN A 124 -16.45 -11.07 -22.55
C GLN A 124 -17.23 -10.10 -21.65
N THR A 125 -18.18 -10.61 -20.87
CA THR A 125 -18.96 -9.81 -19.92
C THR A 125 -18.05 -9.15 -18.88
N LEU A 126 -17.13 -9.93 -18.29
CA LEU A 126 -16.13 -9.39 -17.35
C LEU A 126 -15.24 -8.33 -18.01
N SER A 127 -14.80 -8.56 -19.25
CA SER A 127 -13.96 -7.61 -19.96
C SER A 127 -14.66 -6.25 -20.13
N VAL A 128 -15.94 -6.25 -20.47
CA VAL A 128 -16.75 -5.03 -20.58
C VAL A 128 -16.87 -4.33 -19.23
N GLU A 129 -17.13 -5.09 -18.16
CA GLU A 129 -17.24 -4.55 -16.81
C GLU A 129 -15.92 -3.93 -16.35
N TRP A 130 -14.79 -4.64 -16.46
CA TRP A 130 -13.49 -4.15 -16.03
C TRP A 130 -13.01 -2.94 -16.85
N ARG A 131 -13.33 -2.85 -18.14
CA ARG A 131 -13.07 -1.64 -18.93
C ARG A 131 -13.87 -0.43 -18.42
N ARG A 132 -15.12 -0.62 -18.01
CA ARG A 132 -15.90 0.45 -17.38
C ARG A 132 -15.29 0.89 -16.05
N LEU A 133 -14.79 -0.07 -15.25
CA LEU A 133 -14.07 0.24 -14.00
C LEU A 133 -12.77 1.01 -14.28
N ALA A 134 -12.01 0.64 -15.30
CA ALA A 134 -10.80 1.38 -15.68
C ALA A 134 -11.13 2.82 -16.11
N SER A 135 -12.21 3.04 -16.89
CA SER A 135 -12.69 4.37 -17.23
C SER A 135 -13.13 5.17 -16.00
N SER A 136 -13.86 4.54 -15.07
CA SER A 136 -14.28 5.17 -13.80
C SER A 136 -13.10 5.52 -12.91
N ALA A 137 -12.12 4.62 -12.82
CA ALA A 137 -10.88 4.87 -12.08
C ALA A 137 -10.09 6.04 -12.69
N SER A 138 -9.93 6.07 -14.03
CA SER A 138 -9.26 7.18 -14.74
C SER A 138 -9.94 8.53 -14.43
N ALA A 139 -11.27 8.59 -14.48
CA ALA A 139 -12.04 9.78 -14.14
C ALA A 139 -11.85 10.19 -12.67
N THR A 140 -11.82 9.22 -11.76
CA THR A 140 -11.58 9.48 -10.33
C THR A 140 -10.18 10.05 -10.10
N LEU A 141 -9.13 9.51 -10.78
CA LEU A 141 -7.78 10.07 -10.70
C LEU A 141 -7.73 11.53 -11.18
N THR A 142 -8.48 11.88 -12.22
CA THR A 142 -8.56 13.27 -12.71
C THR A 142 -9.12 14.21 -11.64
N THR A 143 -10.06 13.74 -10.80
CA THR A 143 -10.63 14.58 -9.72
C THR A 143 -9.70 14.75 -8.52
N ILE A 144 -8.82 13.77 -8.26
CA ILE A 144 -7.88 13.84 -7.12
C ILE A 144 -6.56 14.53 -7.48
N GLU A 145 -6.17 14.53 -8.75
CA GLU A 145 -4.88 15.06 -9.23
C GLU A 145 -4.60 16.52 -8.80
N PRO A 146 -5.54 17.49 -8.91
CA PRO A 146 -5.30 18.86 -8.46
C PRO A 146 -5.05 18.95 -6.95
N PHE A 147 -5.73 18.12 -6.16
CA PHE A 147 -5.57 18.07 -4.72
C PHE A 147 -4.19 17.54 -4.31
N VAL A 148 -3.72 16.49 -5.00
CA VAL A 148 -2.39 15.90 -4.79
C VAL A 148 -1.30 16.89 -5.22
N HIS A 149 -1.44 17.51 -6.40
CA HIS A 149 -0.48 18.48 -6.92
C HIS A 149 -0.26 19.68 -5.99
N ALA A 150 -1.32 20.11 -5.30
CA ALA A 150 -1.25 21.26 -4.39
C ALA A 150 -0.57 20.94 -3.04
N ARG A 151 -0.42 19.68 -2.66
CA ARG A 151 -0.06 19.27 -1.28
C ARG A 151 1.09 18.29 -1.16
N LEU A 152 1.40 17.54 -2.21
CA LEU A 152 2.46 16.55 -2.23
C LEU A 152 3.56 16.90 -3.22
N ASP A 153 4.66 16.15 -3.14
CA ASP A 153 5.75 16.24 -4.10
C ASP A 153 5.23 16.02 -5.53
N PRO A 154 5.73 16.75 -6.53
CA PRO A 154 5.30 16.64 -7.93
C PRO A 154 5.34 15.21 -8.49
N SER A 155 6.22 14.35 -7.98
CA SER A 155 6.31 12.95 -8.42
C SER A 155 5.02 12.16 -8.18
N TYR A 156 4.24 12.50 -7.15
CA TYR A 156 2.94 11.86 -6.91
C TYR A 156 1.92 12.22 -8.00
N ALA A 157 1.90 13.48 -8.43
CA ALA A 157 1.02 13.92 -9.52
C ALA A 157 1.43 13.31 -10.86
N GLU A 158 2.73 13.18 -11.13
CA GLU A 158 3.26 12.50 -12.31
C GLU A 158 2.87 11.01 -12.33
N ASP A 159 2.94 10.34 -11.19
CA ASP A 159 2.52 8.95 -11.05
C ASP A 159 1.02 8.78 -11.31
N LEU A 160 0.18 9.70 -10.79
CA LEU A 160 -1.26 9.72 -11.08
C LEU A 160 -1.54 9.91 -12.57
N ALA A 161 -0.82 10.83 -13.24
CA ALA A 161 -0.94 11.06 -14.67
C ALA A 161 -0.55 9.80 -15.47
N ALA A 162 0.55 9.13 -15.12
CA ALA A 162 0.96 7.88 -15.76
C ALA A 162 -0.06 6.76 -15.57
N LEU A 163 -0.63 6.63 -14.37
CA LEU A 163 -1.69 5.67 -14.07
C LEU A 163 -2.98 5.96 -14.85
N ARG A 164 -3.34 7.23 -15.00
CA ARG A 164 -4.50 7.65 -15.78
C ARG A 164 -4.34 7.25 -17.25
N VAL A 165 -3.17 7.48 -17.84
CA VAL A 165 -2.88 7.02 -19.22
C VAL A 165 -3.00 5.50 -19.31
N PHE A 166 -2.43 4.76 -18.36
CA PHE A 166 -2.52 3.30 -18.31
C PHE A 166 -3.96 2.79 -18.22
N LEU A 167 -4.78 3.40 -17.35
CA LEU A 167 -6.19 3.05 -17.21
C LEU A 167 -7.00 3.36 -18.48
N THR A 168 -6.72 4.48 -19.14
CA THR A 168 -7.36 4.84 -20.41
C THR A 168 -7.02 3.83 -21.51
N GLN A 169 -5.76 3.41 -21.60
CA GLN A 169 -5.34 2.35 -22.51
C GLN A 169 -5.97 0.99 -22.18
N ALA A 170 -6.08 0.65 -20.90
CA ALA A 170 -6.72 -0.59 -20.46
C ALA A 170 -8.23 -0.61 -20.78
N ALA A 171 -8.88 0.56 -20.75
CA ALA A 171 -10.30 0.71 -21.09
C ALA A 171 -10.57 0.61 -22.60
N ASP A 172 -9.58 0.90 -23.45
CA ASP A 172 -9.71 0.85 -24.90
C ASP A 172 -9.56 -0.60 -25.42
N PRO A 173 -10.59 -1.15 -26.09
CA PRO A 173 -10.50 -2.50 -26.64
C PRO A 173 -9.45 -2.64 -27.77
N GLY A 174 -9.06 -1.54 -28.41
CA GLY A 174 -8.07 -1.51 -29.50
C GLY A 174 -6.64 -1.32 -29.02
N ALA A 175 -6.43 -0.79 -27.81
CA ALA A 175 -5.11 -0.57 -27.28
C ALA A 175 -4.49 -1.89 -26.78
N GLY A 176 -3.43 -2.33 -27.44
CA GLY A 176 -2.68 -3.53 -27.09
C GLY A 176 -1.83 -3.34 -25.81
N ALA A 177 -2.46 -3.17 -24.66
CA ALA A 177 -1.76 -2.96 -23.37
C ALA A 177 -1.05 -4.21 -22.83
N ALA A 178 -1.31 -5.40 -23.39
CA ALA A 178 -0.57 -6.63 -23.13
C ALA A 178 0.07 -7.17 -24.41
N ASP A 179 1.26 -7.74 -24.29
CA ASP A 179 1.90 -8.45 -25.41
C ASP A 179 1.26 -9.83 -25.65
N ALA A 180 1.75 -10.57 -26.66
CA ALA A 180 1.25 -11.91 -26.99
C ALA A 180 1.43 -12.93 -25.86
N ALA A 181 2.42 -12.72 -24.97
CA ALA A 181 2.66 -13.55 -23.78
C ALA A 181 1.75 -13.13 -22.60
N GLY A 182 0.89 -12.10 -22.75
CA GLY A 182 0.03 -11.60 -21.68
C GLY A 182 0.75 -10.73 -20.63
N ILE A 183 1.97 -10.29 -20.95
CA ILE A 183 2.71 -9.39 -20.06
C ILE A 183 2.12 -7.99 -20.17
N VAL A 184 1.61 -7.50 -19.04
CA VAL A 184 1.06 -6.15 -18.93
C VAL A 184 2.18 -5.16 -18.63
N LYS A 185 2.29 -4.15 -19.47
CA LYS A 185 3.25 -3.04 -19.27
C LYS A 185 2.62 -1.98 -18.37
N ALA A 186 2.57 -2.27 -17.06
CA ALA A 186 2.17 -1.29 -16.08
C ALA A 186 3.23 -0.16 -15.98
N PRO A 187 2.83 1.09 -15.68
CA PRO A 187 3.78 2.18 -15.52
C PRO A 187 4.71 1.92 -14.33
N VAL A 188 5.98 2.28 -14.51
CA VAL A 188 6.95 2.31 -13.42
C VAL A 188 6.76 3.63 -12.69
N LEU A 189 6.23 3.56 -11.48
CA LEU A 189 5.99 4.74 -10.66
C LEU A 189 7.29 5.28 -10.07
N LYS A 190 7.41 6.60 -9.98
CA LYS A 190 8.53 7.29 -9.32
C LYS A 190 8.47 7.02 -7.81
N GLN A 191 7.28 7.10 -7.24
CA GLN A 191 7.01 6.69 -5.86
C GLN A 191 6.90 5.16 -5.76
N ARG A 192 8.05 4.51 -5.62
CA ARG A 192 8.12 3.03 -5.53
C ARG A 192 7.65 2.46 -4.19
N ARG A 193 7.50 3.30 -3.19
CA ARG A 193 7.11 2.88 -1.84
C ARG A 193 5.59 2.80 -1.77
N ARG A 194 5.08 1.62 -1.48
CA ARG A 194 3.63 1.41 -1.26
C ARG A 194 3.10 2.04 0.03
N VAL A 195 4.01 2.34 0.97
CA VAL A 195 3.68 2.91 2.27
C VAL A 195 4.65 4.05 2.54
N PRO A 196 4.13 5.25 2.85
CA PRO A 196 4.96 6.40 3.18
C PRO A 196 5.80 6.12 4.42
N ARG A 197 6.90 6.85 4.54
CA ARG A 197 7.78 6.82 5.70
C ARG A 197 7.86 8.20 6.31
N ILE A 198 7.70 8.26 7.62
CA ILE A 198 7.92 9.46 8.39
C ILE A 198 9.35 9.42 8.95
N ALA A 199 10.08 10.50 8.76
CA ALA A 199 11.35 10.67 9.44
C ALA A 199 11.09 10.88 10.93
N VAL A 200 11.74 10.06 11.74
CA VAL A 200 11.74 10.18 13.20
C VAL A 200 13.18 10.19 13.67
N ASN A 201 13.44 10.78 14.82
CA ASN A 201 14.78 10.76 15.41
C ASN A 201 14.63 10.33 16.87
N ALA A 202 14.31 9.07 17.07
CA ALA A 202 13.99 8.53 18.39
C ALA A 202 15.01 7.47 18.80
N ALA A 203 15.44 7.51 20.07
CA ALA A 203 16.24 6.45 20.64
C ALA A 203 15.40 5.18 20.78
N CYS A 204 16.00 4.04 20.50
CA CYS A 204 15.42 2.73 20.72
C CYS A 204 16.51 1.73 21.10
N SER A 205 16.13 0.56 21.57
CA SER A 205 17.05 -0.56 21.69
C SER A 205 16.68 -1.68 20.73
N LEU A 206 17.68 -2.40 20.29
CA LEU A 206 17.54 -3.54 19.40
C LEU A 206 18.08 -4.77 20.13
N GLU A 207 17.24 -5.77 20.27
CA GLU A 207 17.63 -7.05 20.87
C GLU A 207 17.70 -8.11 19.78
N THR A 208 18.84 -8.80 19.73
CA THR A 208 19.04 -10.04 18.98
C THR A 208 18.96 -11.22 19.97
N PRO A 209 18.92 -12.47 19.51
CA PRO A 209 18.99 -13.63 20.41
C PRO A 209 20.22 -13.65 21.32
N SER A 210 21.31 -12.99 20.92
CA SER A 210 22.61 -13.04 21.60
C SER A 210 23.00 -11.74 22.30
N SER A 211 22.41 -10.60 21.97
CA SER A 211 22.86 -9.29 22.45
C SER A 211 21.79 -8.21 22.35
N ALA A 212 21.97 -7.16 23.15
CA ALA A 212 21.18 -5.94 23.06
C ALA A 212 22.07 -4.77 22.63
N HIS A 213 21.56 -3.92 21.75
CA HIS A 213 22.28 -2.78 21.18
C HIS A 213 21.47 -1.51 21.29
N SER A 214 22.13 -0.40 21.60
CA SER A 214 21.52 0.91 21.42
C SER A 214 21.36 1.21 19.94
N ALA A 215 20.20 1.73 19.57
CA ALA A 215 19.87 2.08 18.20
C ALA A 215 19.10 3.39 18.14
N ARG A 216 19.04 3.96 16.93
CA ARG A 216 18.26 5.14 16.65
C ARG A 216 17.32 4.84 15.49
N LEU A 217 16.05 5.12 15.70
CA LEU A 217 15.02 5.07 14.68
C LEU A 217 15.14 6.30 13.77
N GLU A 218 15.41 6.12 12.47
CA GLU A 218 15.52 7.21 11.48
C GLU A 218 14.21 7.46 10.75
N ASP A 219 13.54 6.38 10.34
CA ASP A 219 12.25 6.46 9.68
C ASP A 219 11.32 5.34 10.13
N VAL A 220 10.03 5.61 10.07
CA VAL A 220 8.96 4.68 10.38
C VAL A 220 7.94 4.64 9.26
N SER A 221 7.49 3.44 8.95
CA SER A 221 6.33 3.20 8.12
C SER A 221 5.43 2.18 8.80
N ARG A 222 4.20 2.03 8.32
CA ARG A 222 3.26 1.04 8.84
C ARG A 222 3.82 -0.39 8.92
N HIS A 223 4.73 -0.75 8.02
CA HIS A 223 5.27 -2.10 7.90
C HIS A 223 6.74 -2.25 8.27
N GLY A 224 7.41 -1.19 8.69
CA GLY A 224 8.83 -1.30 8.99
C GLY A 224 9.50 -0.02 9.44
N PHE A 225 10.75 -0.18 9.85
CA PHE A 225 11.62 0.85 10.38
C PHE A 225 12.90 0.98 9.57
N GLY A 226 13.40 2.21 9.45
CA GLY A 226 14.81 2.48 9.20
C GLY A 226 15.51 2.75 10.53
N ILE A 227 16.57 2.03 10.83
CA ILE A 227 17.36 2.20 12.07
C ILE A 227 18.83 2.37 11.76
N VAL A 228 19.51 3.05 12.68
CA VAL A 228 20.98 3.13 12.74
C VAL A 228 21.45 2.48 14.02
N CYS A 229 22.35 1.51 13.92
CA CYS A 229 23.04 0.90 15.04
C CYS A 229 24.40 0.33 14.60
N ASP A 230 25.27 0.05 15.60
CA ASP A 230 26.59 -0.52 15.33
C ASP A 230 26.61 -2.07 15.36
N ALA A 231 25.46 -2.70 15.55
CA ALA A 231 25.32 -4.15 15.55
C ALA A 231 25.72 -4.77 14.19
N LEU A 232 26.10 -6.02 14.24
CA LEU A 232 26.27 -6.85 13.04
C LEU A 232 24.97 -7.63 12.84
N LEU A 233 24.12 -7.17 11.93
CA LEU A 233 22.83 -7.79 11.61
C LEU A 233 22.85 -8.34 10.19
N SER A 234 22.33 -9.55 10.03
CA SER A 234 22.18 -10.21 8.75
C SER A 234 20.76 -10.10 8.21
N ALA A 235 20.62 -10.02 6.88
CA ALA A 235 19.29 -10.08 6.27
C ALA A 235 18.58 -11.39 6.62
N GLY A 236 17.31 -11.31 6.98
CA GLY A 236 16.50 -12.44 7.45
C GLY A 236 16.54 -12.64 8.98
N GLU A 237 17.46 -12.01 9.68
CA GLU A 237 17.56 -12.12 11.14
C GLU A 237 16.34 -11.51 11.83
N THR A 238 15.83 -12.20 12.86
CA THR A 238 14.73 -11.71 13.69
C THR A 238 15.28 -10.92 14.85
N VAL A 239 14.72 -9.75 15.07
CA VAL A 239 15.11 -8.82 16.13
C VAL A 239 13.88 -8.29 16.87
N THR A 240 14.06 -7.84 18.11
CA THR A 240 13.04 -7.11 18.85
C THR A 240 13.48 -5.65 19.00
N VAL A 241 12.65 -4.72 18.55
CA VAL A 241 12.86 -3.29 18.74
C VAL A 241 12.06 -2.84 19.96
N THR A 242 12.74 -2.28 20.97
CA THR A 242 12.09 -1.67 22.14
C THR A 242 12.14 -0.16 21.97
N LEU A 243 10.96 0.46 21.88
CA LEU A 243 10.80 1.89 21.73
C LEU A 243 10.93 2.62 23.07
N ALA A 244 11.09 3.95 23.03
CA ALA A 244 11.22 4.79 24.23
C ALA A 244 10.00 4.73 25.16
N ASP A 245 8.81 4.42 24.62
CA ASP A 245 7.57 4.23 25.36
C ASP A 245 7.45 2.82 26.01
N GLY A 246 8.47 1.98 25.87
CA GLY A 246 8.52 0.62 26.40
C GLY A 246 7.86 -0.45 25.53
N ARG A 247 7.25 -0.09 24.40
CA ARG A 247 6.68 -1.08 23.46
C ARG A 247 7.78 -1.92 22.83
N ARG A 248 7.53 -3.22 22.74
CA ARG A 248 8.42 -4.19 22.11
C ARG A 248 7.80 -4.70 20.82
N LEU A 249 8.50 -4.53 19.71
CA LEU A 249 8.02 -4.86 18.37
C LEU A 249 8.96 -5.88 17.74
N SER A 250 8.42 -7.02 17.35
CA SER A 250 9.17 -8.04 16.60
C SER A 250 9.31 -7.62 15.14
N ALA A 251 10.52 -7.78 14.58
CA ALA A 251 10.83 -7.41 13.22
C ALA A 251 11.86 -8.36 12.61
N SER A 252 11.96 -8.38 11.30
CA SER A 252 13.02 -9.05 10.55
C SER A 252 13.87 -8.05 9.78
N VAL A 253 15.18 -8.28 9.71
CA VAL A 253 16.10 -7.46 8.92
C VAL A 253 15.88 -7.75 7.44
N VAL A 254 15.47 -6.75 6.65
CA VAL A 254 15.25 -6.87 5.19
C VAL A 254 16.36 -6.19 4.39
N ARG A 255 17.09 -5.28 4.99
CA ARG A 255 18.23 -4.59 4.39
C ARG A 255 19.30 -4.39 5.43
N SER A 256 20.52 -4.80 5.11
CA SER A 256 21.70 -4.64 5.96
C SER A 256 22.76 -3.84 5.18
N GLN A 257 22.97 -2.59 5.57
CA GLN A 257 24.02 -1.68 5.06
C GLN A 257 24.56 -0.87 6.25
N ARG A 258 25.44 -1.50 7.02
CA ARG A 258 26.00 -0.87 8.23
C ARG A 258 26.44 0.56 8.01
N PRO A 259 26.10 1.52 8.88
CA PRO A 259 25.37 1.35 10.14
C PRO A 259 23.83 1.36 10.00
N ARG A 260 23.28 1.41 8.78
CA ARG A 260 21.84 1.52 8.50
C ARG A 260 21.22 0.18 8.17
N PHE A 261 20.08 -0.09 8.79
CA PHE A 261 19.31 -1.31 8.59
C PHE A 261 17.85 -0.98 8.29
N GLY A 262 17.26 -1.77 7.39
CA GLY A 262 15.82 -1.76 7.14
C GLY A 262 15.18 -2.95 7.83
N LEU A 263 14.19 -2.70 8.65
CA LEU A 263 13.44 -3.71 9.39
C LEU A 263 12.01 -3.82 8.85
N ARG A 264 11.50 -5.03 8.74
CA ARG A 264 10.09 -5.33 8.46
C ARG A 264 9.43 -5.80 9.75
N LEU A 265 8.37 -5.14 10.18
CA LEU A 265 7.60 -5.54 11.35
C LEU A 265 6.84 -6.83 11.12
N ALA A 266 6.74 -7.67 12.15
CA ALA A 266 5.95 -8.91 12.12
C ALA A 266 4.44 -8.63 12.04
N ALA A 267 4.00 -7.52 12.65
CA ALA A 267 2.63 -7.01 12.54
C ALA A 267 2.67 -5.52 12.14
N PRO A 268 1.78 -5.05 11.27
CA PRO A 268 1.75 -3.65 10.88
C PRO A 268 1.33 -2.77 12.06
N LEU A 269 1.89 -1.55 12.13
CA LEU A 269 1.43 -0.51 13.05
C LEU A 269 0.02 -0.04 12.67
N SER A 270 -0.73 0.40 13.66
CA SER A 270 -1.99 1.12 13.43
C SER A 270 -1.72 2.46 12.74
N ASP A 271 -2.65 2.93 11.90
CA ASP A 271 -2.56 4.28 11.32
C ASP A 271 -2.65 5.39 12.37
N CYS A 272 -3.16 5.06 13.57
CA CYS A 272 -3.19 5.93 14.74
C CYS A 272 -2.03 5.68 15.71
N ASP A 273 -0.95 5.02 15.27
CA ASP A 273 0.20 4.78 16.13
C ASP A 273 0.88 6.09 16.52
N PRO A 274 1.24 6.28 17.80
CA PRO A 274 1.91 7.50 18.27
C PRO A 274 3.19 7.86 17.50
N LEU A 275 3.87 6.88 16.90
CA LEU A 275 5.03 7.14 16.04
C LEU A 275 4.69 8.00 14.80
N PHE A 276 3.42 8.02 14.38
CA PHE A 276 2.96 8.85 13.27
C PHE A 276 2.43 10.23 13.70
N ALA A 277 2.29 10.48 15.01
CA ALA A 277 1.81 11.75 15.55
C ALA A 277 2.90 12.84 15.62
N GLY A 278 4.19 12.44 15.57
CA GLY A 278 5.31 13.35 15.65
C GLY A 278 5.36 14.36 14.50
N GLU A 279 5.91 15.56 14.74
CA GLU A 279 6.15 16.57 13.70
C GLU A 279 7.00 15.96 12.57
N ALA A 280 6.39 15.79 11.41
CA ALA A 280 7.06 15.33 10.22
C ALA A 280 8.06 16.39 9.76
N ARG A 281 9.31 16.30 10.20
CA ARG A 281 10.40 16.95 9.50
C ARG A 281 10.62 16.19 8.19
N ARG A 282 10.17 16.80 7.09
CA ARG A 282 10.46 16.32 5.75
C ARG A 282 11.97 16.23 5.59
N VAL A 283 12.46 15.02 5.33
CA VAL A 283 13.79 14.83 4.77
C VAL A 283 13.59 14.84 3.26
N SER A 284 13.95 15.97 2.66
CA SER A 284 14.09 16.15 1.21
C SER A 284 15.19 15.26 0.63
#